data_f760394bc26a498bb83acd89ab5b6538
#
_entry.id   f760394bc26a498bb83acd89ab5b6538
#
_cell.length_a   1.000
_cell.length_b   1.000
_cell.length_c   1.000
_cell.angle_alpha   90.00
_cell.angle_beta   90.00
_cell.angle_gamma   90.00
#
_symmetry.space_group_name_H-M   'P 1'
#
loop_
_entity.id
_entity.type
_entity.pdbx_description
1 polymer ?
#
loop_
_entity_poly.entity_id
_entity_poly.type
_entity_poly.pdbx_seq_one_letter_code
_entity_poly.pdbx_strand_id
1 'polypeptide(L)'
;MLKVKIPAFASEVRNRIKEITALVSGNSPPDLVLNRHCGQCEFKHRCSTQAREKDELSLLSGISEKDCQRLHSKGIFTVTQLSYTFRPRRRRRESRVKQEKYHHSLRALAVRENKIHAVCIPDLKLKGTPIFLDVEGLPDRDFYYLIGIRIQAAEGSVQHSFWADDAKEEKLIWSDFLGVLSEISNPHLIHYGSYETIFLKRMCQRHGGPPEGSQAATAIDRATNLLSFIYAHIYFPTYSNELKEIAGYLGSNG
;
A
#
# COMPACT_ATOMS: atom_id res chain seq x y z
N MET A 1 4.99 -20.08 -24.75
CA MET A 1 6.18 -20.78 -24.28
C MET A 1 7.37 -19.84 -24.38
N LEU A 2 7.93 -19.40 -23.27
CA LEU A 2 9.09 -18.49 -23.24
C LEU A 2 10.36 -19.25 -23.61
N LYS A 3 11.08 -18.83 -24.67
CA LYS A 3 12.39 -19.37 -25.02
C LYS A 3 13.46 -18.69 -24.18
N VAL A 4 14.01 -19.37 -23.19
CA VAL A 4 15.12 -18.88 -22.38
C VAL A 4 16.45 -19.23 -23.04
N LYS A 5 17.32 -18.23 -23.28
CA LYS A 5 18.68 -18.46 -23.77
C LYS A 5 19.57 -18.95 -22.61
N ILE A 6 19.70 -20.28 -22.49
CA ILE A 6 20.44 -20.94 -21.38
C ILE A 6 21.86 -20.38 -21.17
N PRO A 7 22.68 -20.12 -22.23
CA PRO A 7 24.05 -19.61 -22.01
C PRO A 7 24.12 -18.26 -21.30
N ALA A 8 23.14 -17.37 -21.52
CA ALA A 8 23.13 -16.02 -20.94
C ALA A 8 22.94 -16.04 -19.41
N PHE A 9 22.29 -17.07 -18.88
CA PHE A 9 21.99 -17.19 -17.45
C PHE A 9 22.81 -18.25 -16.72
N ALA A 10 23.66 -18.98 -17.43
CA ALA A 10 24.38 -20.11 -16.86
C ALA A 10 25.34 -19.75 -15.72
N SER A 11 25.95 -18.56 -15.78
CA SER A 11 26.82 -18.05 -14.71
C SER A 11 26.01 -17.65 -13.46
N GLU A 12 24.87 -17.01 -13.67
CA GLU A 12 23.98 -16.61 -12.58
C GLU A 12 23.40 -17.83 -11.87
N VAL A 13 22.90 -18.81 -12.63
CA VAL A 13 22.38 -20.07 -12.08
C VAL A 13 23.44 -20.80 -11.26
N ARG A 14 24.69 -20.92 -11.78
CA ARG A 14 25.79 -21.54 -11.01
C ARG A 14 26.10 -20.80 -9.71
N ASN A 15 26.07 -19.48 -9.71
CA ASN A 15 26.27 -18.69 -8.50
C ASN A 15 25.13 -18.90 -7.50
N ARG A 16 23.87 -18.93 -7.94
CA ARG A 16 22.72 -19.25 -7.08
C ARG A 16 22.81 -20.66 -6.49
N ILE A 17 23.21 -21.64 -7.29
CA ILE A 17 23.41 -23.01 -6.80
C ILE A 17 24.50 -23.02 -5.70
N LYS A 18 25.62 -22.33 -5.89
CA LYS A 18 26.67 -22.23 -4.86
C LYS A 18 26.16 -21.57 -3.58
N GLU A 19 25.40 -20.46 -3.69
CA GLU A 19 24.80 -19.79 -2.56
C GLU A 19 23.84 -20.71 -1.78
N ILE A 20 22.94 -21.41 -2.49
CA ILE A 20 22.00 -22.37 -1.90
C ILE A 20 22.75 -23.52 -1.22
N THR A 21 23.77 -24.08 -1.90
CA THR A 21 24.58 -25.16 -1.31
C THR A 21 25.29 -24.72 -0.03
N ALA A 22 25.83 -23.50 -0.01
CA ALA A 22 26.47 -22.93 1.19
C ALA A 22 25.47 -22.76 2.32
N LEU A 23 24.25 -22.29 2.04
CA LEU A 23 23.18 -22.14 3.03
C LEU A 23 22.74 -23.49 3.60
N VAL A 24 22.54 -24.51 2.76
CA VAL A 24 22.10 -25.85 3.18
C VAL A 24 23.18 -26.60 3.96
N SER A 25 24.45 -26.38 3.61
CA SER A 25 25.61 -26.98 4.30
C SER A 25 26.03 -26.23 5.54
N GLY A 26 25.50 -25.05 5.77
CA GLY A 26 25.80 -24.23 6.95
C GLY A 26 25.13 -24.77 8.21
N ASN A 27 25.83 -24.67 9.37
CA ASN A 27 25.31 -25.09 10.67
C ASN A 27 24.42 -24.04 11.34
N SER A 28 24.28 -22.85 10.75
CA SER A 28 23.43 -21.76 11.27
C SER A 28 22.48 -21.28 10.19
N PRO A 29 21.20 -21.03 10.54
CA PRO A 29 20.26 -20.45 9.58
C PRO A 29 20.74 -19.05 9.19
N PRO A 30 20.41 -18.56 7.97
CA PRO A 30 20.66 -17.19 7.56
C PRO A 30 19.91 -16.20 8.46
N ASP A 31 20.41 -14.97 8.53
CA ASP A 31 19.74 -13.90 9.26
C ASP A 31 18.33 -13.69 8.72
N LEU A 32 17.38 -13.57 9.63
CA LEU A 32 15.99 -13.32 9.29
C LEU A 32 15.83 -11.87 8.81
N VAL A 33 15.46 -11.69 7.55
CA VAL A 33 15.07 -10.39 6.97
C VAL A 33 13.74 -10.53 6.27
N LEU A 34 12.71 -9.86 6.78
CA LEU A 34 11.42 -9.83 6.11
C LEU A 34 11.52 -9.02 4.81
N ASN A 35 10.83 -9.49 3.78
CA ASN A 35 10.85 -8.87 2.47
C ASN A 35 9.47 -8.95 1.80
N ARG A 36 9.33 -8.36 0.60
CA ARG A 36 8.06 -8.29 -0.14
C ARG A 36 7.42 -9.66 -0.46
N HIS A 37 8.20 -10.73 -0.49
CA HIS A 37 7.70 -12.08 -0.80
C HIS A 37 7.12 -12.78 0.44
N CYS A 38 7.43 -12.27 1.64
CA CYS A 38 6.92 -12.84 2.89
C CYS A 38 5.39 -12.82 2.98
N GLY A 39 4.72 -11.91 2.26
CA GLY A 39 3.26 -11.82 2.23
C GLY A 39 2.57 -13.10 1.74
N GLN A 40 3.20 -13.81 0.79
CA GLN A 40 2.70 -15.05 0.15
C GLN A 40 3.41 -16.31 0.67
N CYS A 41 4.33 -16.17 1.64
CA CYS A 41 5.14 -17.27 2.13
C CYS A 41 4.40 -18.06 3.22
N GLU A 42 4.42 -19.38 3.16
CA GLU A 42 3.83 -20.25 4.19
C GLU A 42 4.45 -20.06 5.59
N PHE A 43 5.71 -19.62 5.66
CA PHE A 43 6.42 -19.34 6.92
C PHE A 43 6.19 -17.91 7.44
N LYS A 44 5.32 -17.10 6.80
CA LYS A 44 5.08 -15.68 7.14
C LYS A 44 4.84 -15.51 8.64
N HIS A 45 3.95 -16.29 9.22
CA HIS A 45 3.57 -16.15 10.62
C HIS A 45 4.78 -16.37 11.55
N ARG A 46 5.50 -17.49 11.38
CA ARG A 46 6.70 -17.82 12.16
C ARG A 46 7.76 -16.72 12.05
N CYS A 47 8.09 -16.31 10.83
CA CYS A 47 9.10 -15.29 10.59
C CYS A 47 8.70 -13.93 11.16
N SER A 48 7.44 -13.53 11.02
CA SER A 48 6.95 -12.27 11.59
C SER A 48 6.96 -12.26 13.10
N THR A 49 6.60 -13.38 13.75
CA THR A 49 6.67 -13.53 15.22
C THR A 49 8.12 -13.39 15.69
N GLN A 50 9.04 -14.13 15.09
CA GLN A 50 10.45 -14.07 15.44
C GLN A 50 11.06 -12.67 15.20
N ALA A 51 10.67 -12.01 14.12
CA ALA A 51 11.12 -10.64 13.86
C ALA A 51 10.60 -9.66 14.92
N ARG A 52 9.34 -9.81 15.38
CA ARG A 52 8.76 -9.01 16.46
C ARG A 52 9.47 -9.22 17.80
N GLU A 53 9.77 -10.47 18.14
CA GLU A 53 10.52 -10.81 19.37
C GLU A 53 11.91 -10.19 19.40
N LYS A 54 12.56 -10.09 18.23
CA LYS A 54 13.89 -9.48 18.08
C LYS A 54 13.86 -7.98 17.80
N ASP A 55 12.67 -7.38 17.67
CA ASP A 55 12.50 -5.96 17.29
C ASP A 55 13.24 -5.60 15.98
N GLU A 56 13.20 -6.49 14.98
CA GLU A 56 13.95 -6.41 13.74
C GLU A 56 13.55 -5.21 12.89
N LEU A 57 14.55 -4.53 12.28
CA LEU A 57 14.32 -3.39 11.40
C LEU A 57 13.44 -3.72 10.18
N SER A 58 13.51 -4.96 9.69
CA SER A 58 12.75 -5.44 8.55
C SER A 58 11.23 -5.55 8.79
N LEU A 59 10.79 -5.38 10.04
CA LEU A 59 9.36 -5.21 10.37
C LEU A 59 8.78 -3.95 9.74
N LEU A 60 9.58 -2.88 9.65
CA LEU A 60 9.11 -1.61 9.10
C LEU A 60 8.97 -1.70 7.58
N SER A 61 7.76 -1.65 7.10
CA SER A 61 7.45 -1.61 5.67
C SER A 61 8.25 -0.51 4.95
N GLY A 62 8.85 -0.86 3.81
CA GLY A 62 9.64 0.04 2.99
C GLY A 62 11.13 0.15 3.39
N ILE A 63 11.58 -0.50 4.44
CA ILE A 63 13.01 -0.68 4.69
C ILE A 63 13.53 -1.82 3.80
N SER A 64 14.52 -1.51 2.96
CA SER A 64 15.19 -2.51 2.15
C SER A 64 16.30 -3.23 2.92
N GLU A 65 16.71 -4.40 2.42
CA GLU A 65 17.89 -5.11 2.96
C GLU A 65 19.15 -4.21 2.96
N LYS A 66 19.35 -3.40 1.92
CA LYS A 66 20.43 -2.43 1.84
C LYS A 66 20.33 -1.36 2.93
N ASP A 67 19.11 -0.93 3.27
CA ASP A 67 18.89 0.02 4.36
C ASP A 67 19.19 -0.63 5.71
N CYS A 68 18.81 -1.90 5.92
CA CYS A 68 19.18 -2.65 7.12
C CYS A 68 20.70 -2.76 7.27
N GLN A 69 21.42 -3.18 6.23
CA GLN A 69 22.89 -3.25 6.24
C GLN A 69 23.53 -1.91 6.55
N ARG A 70 23.03 -0.81 5.96
CA ARG A 70 23.49 0.55 6.24
C ARG A 70 23.21 0.99 7.68
N LEU A 71 22.11 0.57 8.27
CA LEU A 71 21.77 0.86 9.67
C LEU A 71 22.65 0.01 10.61
N HIS A 72 22.83 -1.26 10.32
CA HIS A 72 23.72 -2.17 11.06
C HIS A 72 25.15 -1.64 11.09
N SER A 73 25.69 -1.13 9.97
CA SER A 73 27.04 -0.52 9.93
C SER A 73 27.16 0.72 10.82
N LYS A 74 26.03 1.32 11.25
CA LYS A 74 25.97 2.43 12.21
C LYS A 74 25.61 2.00 13.63
N GLY A 75 25.57 0.70 13.91
CA GLY A 75 25.22 0.15 15.22
C GLY A 75 23.72 0.18 15.53
N ILE A 76 22.86 0.34 14.52
CA ILE A 76 21.40 0.37 14.68
C ILE A 76 20.85 -0.96 14.15
N PHE A 77 20.38 -1.82 15.04
CA PHE A 77 19.94 -3.18 14.75
C PHE A 77 18.42 -3.38 14.93
N THR A 78 17.77 -2.50 15.72
CA THR A 78 16.37 -2.69 16.09
C THR A 78 15.51 -1.46 15.75
N VAL A 79 14.18 -1.67 15.63
CA VAL A 79 13.20 -0.60 15.45
C VAL A 79 13.28 0.39 16.62
N THR A 80 13.41 -0.13 17.84
CA THR A 80 13.57 0.72 19.04
C THR A 80 14.81 1.59 18.95
N GLN A 81 15.98 1.04 18.59
CA GLN A 81 17.18 1.83 18.39
C GLN A 81 17.04 2.88 17.30
N LEU A 82 16.40 2.51 16.17
CA LEU A 82 16.12 3.44 15.08
C LEU A 82 15.26 4.61 15.54
N SER A 83 14.30 4.38 16.43
CA SER A 83 13.40 5.41 16.94
C SER A 83 14.14 6.55 17.68
N TYR A 84 15.23 6.25 18.36
CA TYR A 84 16.04 7.25 19.04
C TYR A 84 16.89 8.12 18.10
N THR A 85 16.98 7.75 16.83
CA THR A 85 17.71 8.55 15.83
C THR A 85 16.87 9.68 15.26
N PHE A 86 15.55 9.68 15.49
CA PHE A 86 14.70 10.76 15.00
C PHE A 86 15.06 12.09 15.65
N ARG A 87 15.29 13.09 14.81
CA ARG A 87 15.54 14.47 15.23
C ARG A 87 14.55 15.37 14.52
N PRO A 88 13.58 15.99 15.24
CA PRO A 88 12.66 16.95 14.64
C PRO A 88 13.49 18.12 14.09
N ARG A 89 13.34 18.42 12.81
CA ARG A 89 13.99 19.59 12.22
C ARG A 89 13.26 20.83 12.73
N ARG A 90 14.01 21.79 13.30
CA ARG A 90 13.50 23.14 13.54
C ARG A 90 13.11 23.70 12.17
N ARG A 91 11.81 24.06 11.97
CA ARG A 91 11.33 24.68 10.72
C ARG A 91 12.21 25.88 10.40
N ARG A 92 12.95 25.83 9.30
CA ARG A 92 13.44 27.04 8.63
C ARG A 92 12.23 27.67 7.95
N ARG A 93 11.99 28.94 8.22
CA ARG A 93 11.02 29.76 7.49
C ARG A 93 11.36 29.69 6.00
N GLU A 94 10.34 29.40 5.18
CA GLU A 94 10.33 29.61 3.73
C GLU A 94 11.44 28.97 2.90
N SER A 95 11.27 27.72 2.56
CA SER A 95 11.88 27.16 1.35
C SER A 95 10.86 26.18 0.75
N ARG A 96 10.63 26.29 -0.57
CA ARG A 96 9.78 25.44 -1.40
C ARG A 96 9.77 24.02 -0.88
N VAL A 97 8.59 23.53 -0.53
CA VAL A 97 8.39 22.21 0.06
C VAL A 97 8.85 21.15 -0.95
N LYS A 98 10.12 20.74 -0.86
CA LYS A 98 10.50 19.44 -1.38
C LYS A 98 9.76 18.43 -0.53
N GLN A 99 8.95 17.59 -1.18
CA GLN A 99 8.26 16.47 -0.56
C GLN A 99 9.28 15.71 0.30
N GLU A 100 9.16 15.78 1.63
CA GLU A 100 10.11 15.14 2.52
C GLU A 100 10.03 13.63 2.31
N LYS A 101 11.18 13.02 2.13
CA LYS A 101 11.29 11.57 2.01
C LYS A 101 10.71 10.93 3.27
N TYR A 102 9.93 9.86 3.11
CA TYR A 102 9.38 9.08 4.22
C TYR A 102 10.44 8.75 5.27
N HIS A 103 10.15 9.04 6.54
CA HIS A 103 11.11 8.92 7.64
C HIS A 103 10.87 7.62 8.43
N HIS A 104 11.67 6.60 8.17
CA HIS A 104 11.60 5.33 8.94
C HIS A 104 11.85 5.54 10.43
N SER A 105 12.73 6.48 10.82
CA SER A 105 12.96 6.80 12.23
C SER A 105 11.75 7.42 12.93
N LEU A 106 10.94 8.21 12.21
CA LEU A 106 9.68 8.74 12.77
C LEU A 106 8.62 7.64 12.87
N ARG A 107 8.58 6.72 11.92
CA ARG A 107 7.73 5.53 12.02
C ARG A 107 8.14 4.67 13.23
N ALA A 108 9.42 4.41 13.39
CA ALA A 108 9.95 3.69 14.53
C ALA A 108 9.58 4.38 15.86
N LEU A 109 9.61 5.72 15.90
CA LEU A 109 9.19 6.51 17.06
C LEU A 109 7.70 6.34 17.34
N ALA A 110 6.85 6.39 16.31
CA ALA A 110 5.41 6.16 16.45
C ALA A 110 5.12 4.78 17.05
N VAL A 111 5.78 3.72 16.55
CA VAL A 111 5.66 2.36 17.07
C VAL A 111 6.09 2.28 18.53
N ARG A 112 7.26 2.82 18.89
CA ARG A 112 7.78 2.80 20.27
C ARG A 112 6.87 3.53 21.26
N GLU A 113 6.35 4.69 20.88
CA GLU A 113 5.51 5.51 21.76
C GLU A 113 4.03 5.11 21.73
N ASN A 114 3.66 4.22 20.81
CA ASN A 114 2.27 3.87 20.53
C ASN A 114 1.38 5.10 20.28
N LYS A 115 1.91 6.05 19.48
CA LYS A 115 1.25 7.33 19.19
C LYS A 115 1.29 7.65 17.72
N ILE A 116 0.20 8.28 17.22
CA ILE A 116 0.17 8.82 15.88
C ILE A 116 0.99 10.11 15.84
N HIS A 117 1.92 10.20 14.88
CA HIS A 117 2.66 11.42 14.58
C HIS A 117 2.22 11.99 13.23
N ALA A 118 1.92 13.29 13.19
CA ALA A 118 1.66 14.03 11.96
C ALA A 118 2.80 15.01 11.69
N VAL A 119 3.31 15.04 10.47
CA VAL A 119 4.40 15.95 10.07
C VAL A 119 3.90 17.39 9.91
N CYS A 120 2.63 17.53 9.52
CA CYS A 120 1.90 18.80 9.43
C CYS A 120 0.44 18.54 9.80
N ILE A 121 -0.35 19.60 9.91
CA ILE A 121 -1.81 19.46 10.02
C ILE A 121 -2.29 18.97 8.64
N PRO A 122 -2.75 17.71 8.53
CA PRO A 122 -3.17 17.20 7.25
C PRO A 122 -4.47 17.87 6.83
N ASP A 123 -4.48 18.47 5.63
CA ASP A 123 -5.66 19.06 5.02
C ASP A 123 -6.18 18.12 3.93
N LEU A 124 -7.01 17.18 4.31
CA LEU A 124 -7.69 16.29 3.37
C LEU A 124 -8.90 17.03 2.80
N LYS A 125 -8.71 17.67 1.64
CA LYS A 125 -9.75 18.45 0.97
C LYS A 125 -10.77 17.55 0.29
N LEU A 126 -11.63 16.94 1.08
CA LEU A 126 -12.79 16.21 0.58
C LEU A 126 -13.89 17.23 0.27
N LYS A 127 -14.22 17.40 -1.01
CA LYS A 127 -15.30 18.28 -1.46
C LYS A 127 -16.36 17.43 -2.15
N GLY A 128 -17.59 17.50 -1.66
CA GLY A 128 -18.72 16.76 -2.22
C GLY A 128 -19.10 15.54 -1.42
N THR A 129 -19.82 14.61 -2.04
CA THR A 129 -20.32 13.39 -1.42
C THR A 129 -19.21 12.32 -1.42
N PRO A 130 -18.69 11.90 -0.24
CA PRO A 130 -17.65 10.88 -0.16
C PRO A 130 -18.16 9.52 -0.62
N ILE A 131 -17.41 8.88 -1.51
CA ILE A 131 -17.69 7.54 -2.03
C ILE A 131 -16.43 6.71 -1.84
N PHE A 132 -16.48 5.73 -0.95
CA PHE A 132 -15.39 4.79 -0.75
C PHE A 132 -15.47 3.70 -1.80
N LEU A 133 -14.39 3.51 -2.55
CA LEU A 133 -14.26 2.54 -3.64
C LEU A 133 -13.32 1.41 -3.21
N ASP A 134 -13.76 0.18 -3.42
CA ASP A 134 -12.99 -1.03 -3.26
C ASP A 134 -13.23 -1.95 -4.47
N VAL A 135 -12.18 -2.58 -4.98
CA VAL A 135 -12.24 -3.36 -6.21
C VAL A 135 -11.51 -4.67 -6.06
N GLU A 136 -12.14 -5.75 -6.51
CA GLU A 136 -11.52 -7.06 -6.54
C GLU A 136 -11.39 -7.60 -7.97
N GLY A 137 -10.31 -8.31 -8.23
CA GLY A 137 -10.05 -8.86 -9.56
C GLY A 137 -9.09 -10.04 -9.52
N LEU A 138 -8.91 -10.63 -10.69
CA LEU A 138 -7.97 -11.72 -10.96
C LEU A 138 -6.84 -11.18 -11.85
N PRO A 139 -5.71 -10.75 -11.28
CA PRO A 139 -4.62 -10.12 -12.03
C PRO A 139 -4.08 -11.02 -13.16
N ASP A 140 -4.02 -12.34 -12.93
CA ASP A 140 -3.53 -13.32 -13.90
C ASP A 140 -4.44 -13.44 -15.13
N ARG A 141 -5.72 -13.07 -14.99
CA ARG A 141 -6.73 -13.09 -16.05
C ARG A 141 -7.04 -11.71 -16.59
N ASP A 142 -6.44 -10.65 -16.00
CA ASP A 142 -6.74 -9.25 -16.29
C ASP A 142 -8.26 -8.95 -16.25
N PHE A 143 -8.92 -9.44 -15.20
CA PHE A 143 -10.37 -9.43 -15.03
C PHE A 143 -10.74 -8.87 -13.65
N TYR A 144 -11.67 -7.90 -13.62
CA TYR A 144 -12.25 -7.35 -12.41
C TYR A 144 -13.67 -7.89 -12.21
N TYR A 145 -13.89 -8.63 -11.12
CA TYR A 145 -15.14 -9.30 -10.87
C TYR A 145 -16.04 -8.59 -9.85
N LEU A 146 -15.51 -7.63 -9.10
CA LEU A 146 -16.29 -6.89 -8.10
C LEU A 146 -15.87 -5.41 -8.07
N ILE A 147 -16.87 -4.53 -8.14
CA ILE A 147 -16.75 -3.13 -7.80
C ILE A 147 -17.65 -2.87 -6.59
N GLY A 148 -17.06 -2.57 -5.44
CA GLY A 148 -17.76 -2.17 -4.23
C GLY A 148 -17.70 -0.66 -4.03
N ILE A 149 -18.83 -0.03 -3.76
CA ILE A 149 -18.86 1.39 -3.34
C ILE A 149 -19.71 1.57 -2.09
N ARG A 150 -19.26 2.48 -1.23
CA ARG A 150 -20.03 2.95 -0.09
C ARG A 150 -20.16 4.47 -0.14
N ILE A 151 -21.37 4.94 -0.32
CA ILE A 151 -21.71 6.36 -0.41
C ILE A 151 -22.05 6.85 1.01
N GLN A 152 -21.37 7.88 1.48
CA GLN A 152 -21.65 8.49 2.77
C GLN A 152 -22.49 9.74 2.58
N ALA A 153 -23.77 9.63 2.82
CA ALA A 153 -24.70 10.76 2.83
C ALA A 153 -24.92 11.31 4.25
N ALA A 154 -25.54 12.48 4.37
CA ALA A 154 -25.86 13.08 5.66
C ALA A 154 -26.82 12.24 6.52
N GLU A 155 -27.73 11.51 5.88
CA GLU A 155 -28.75 10.68 6.52
C GLU A 155 -28.34 9.22 6.73
N GLY A 156 -27.12 8.83 6.33
CA GLY A 156 -26.63 7.47 6.45
C GLY A 156 -25.68 7.06 5.35
N SER A 157 -25.41 5.76 5.23
CA SER A 157 -24.57 5.22 4.16
C SER A 157 -25.33 4.22 3.30
N VAL A 158 -25.12 4.29 1.99
CA VAL A 158 -25.66 3.33 1.01
C VAL A 158 -24.49 2.55 0.42
N GLN A 159 -24.65 1.24 0.25
CA GLN A 159 -23.63 0.38 -0.32
C GLN A 159 -24.18 -0.26 -1.61
N HIS A 160 -23.33 -0.30 -2.64
CA HIS A 160 -23.56 -1.06 -3.87
C HIS A 160 -22.41 -2.02 -4.09
N SER A 161 -22.73 -3.19 -4.63
CA SER A 161 -21.76 -4.21 -5.01
C SER A 161 -22.16 -4.71 -6.41
N PHE A 162 -21.28 -4.45 -7.37
CA PHE A 162 -21.49 -4.84 -8.77
C PHE A 162 -20.61 -6.06 -9.05
N TRP A 163 -21.25 -7.21 -9.35
CA TRP A 163 -20.58 -8.49 -9.57
C TRP A 163 -20.60 -8.86 -11.04
N ALA A 164 -19.48 -9.39 -11.53
CA ALA A 164 -19.34 -9.99 -12.85
C ALA A 164 -18.87 -11.44 -12.68
N ASP A 165 -19.61 -12.38 -13.22
CA ASP A 165 -19.28 -13.81 -13.17
C ASP A 165 -18.24 -14.18 -14.24
N ASP A 166 -18.21 -13.41 -15.33
CA ASP A 166 -17.23 -13.59 -16.40
C ASP A 166 -16.76 -12.25 -16.99
N ALA A 167 -15.72 -12.31 -17.84
CA ALA A 167 -15.13 -11.14 -18.47
C ALA A 167 -16.08 -10.37 -19.42
N LYS A 168 -17.18 -10.97 -19.86
CA LYS A 168 -18.16 -10.27 -20.72
C LYS A 168 -19.02 -9.34 -19.90
N GLU A 169 -19.25 -9.66 -18.64
CA GLU A 169 -20.04 -8.85 -17.71
C GLU A 169 -19.22 -7.70 -17.09
N GLU A 170 -17.87 -7.71 -17.22
CA GLU A 170 -17.02 -6.63 -16.72
C GLU A 170 -17.45 -5.25 -17.26
N LYS A 171 -17.86 -5.17 -18.53
CA LYS A 171 -18.40 -3.95 -19.12
C LYS A 171 -19.71 -3.52 -18.48
N LEU A 172 -20.55 -4.47 -18.11
CA LEU A 172 -21.87 -4.20 -17.49
C LEU A 172 -21.67 -3.58 -16.12
N ILE A 173 -20.88 -4.22 -15.25
CA ILE A 173 -20.61 -3.69 -13.91
C ILE A 173 -19.92 -2.32 -13.93
N TRP A 174 -19.08 -2.06 -14.95
CA TRP A 174 -18.50 -0.74 -15.18
C TRP A 174 -19.56 0.31 -15.55
N SER A 175 -20.49 -0.05 -16.44
CA SER A 175 -21.59 0.83 -16.83
C SER A 175 -22.50 1.16 -15.66
N ASP A 176 -22.86 0.15 -14.84
CA ASP A 176 -23.69 0.33 -13.65
C ASP A 176 -23.03 1.22 -12.60
N PHE A 177 -21.73 1.03 -12.38
CA PHE A 177 -20.92 1.89 -11.50
C PHE A 177 -20.93 3.35 -11.99
N LEU A 178 -20.71 3.58 -13.29
CA LEU A 178 -20.76 4.94 -13.87
C LEU A 178 -22.17 5.54 -13.78
N GLY A 179 -23.20 4.73 -13.94
CA GLY A 179 -24.61 5.13 -13.77
C GLY A 179 -24.83 5.71 -12.38
N VAL A 180 -24.48 4.95 -11.34
CA VAL A 180 -24.61 5.40 -9.95
C VAL A 180 -23.79 6.67 -9.67
N LEU A 181 -22.55 6.76 -10.18
CA LEU A 181 -21.75 7.99 -10.02
C LEU A 181 -22.41 9.22 -10.65
N SER A 182 -23.12 9.04 -11.75
CA SER A 182 -23.77 10.12 -12.48
C SER A 182 -25.01 10.67 -11.77
N GLU A 183 -25.64 9.88 -10.91
CA GLU A 183 -26.82 10.26 -10.11
C GLU A 183 -26.44 11.03 -8.82
N ILE A 184 -25.19 10.91 -8.38
CA ILE A 184 -24.74 11.53 -7.12
C ILE A 184 -24.29 12.97 -7.39
N SER A 185 -24.79 13.89 -6.58
CA SER A 185 -24.37 15.30 -6.63
C SER A 185 -22.93 15.45 -6.12
N ASN A 186 -22.04 15.97 -6.97
CA ASN A 186 -20.64 16.25 -6.66
C ASN A 186 -19.92 15.03 -6.02
N PRO A 187 -19.86 13.87 -6.69
CA PRO A 187 -19.25 12.67 -6.16
C PRO A 187 -17.73 12.84 -5.95
N HIS A 188 -17.20 12.33 -4.83
CA HIS A 188 -15.77 12.33 -4.53
C HIS A 188 -15.30 10.92 -4.19
N LEU A 189 -14.60 10.29 -5.14
CA LEU A 189 -14.07 8.94 -4.96
C LEU A 189 -12.86 8.94 -4.00
N ILE A 190 -12.89 8.01 -3.06
CA ILE A 190 -11.83 7.76 -2.08
C ILE A 190 -11.49 6.27 -2.13
N HIS A 191 -10.21 5.96 -2.27
CA HIS A 191 -9.73 4.58 -2.29
C HIS A 191 -8.43 4.41 -1.51
N TYR A 192 -8.01 3.17 -1.27
CA TYR A 192 -6.86 2.87 -0.46
C TYR A 192 -5.83 2.05 -1.24
N GLY A 193 -4.85 2.72 -1.84
CA GLY A 193 -3.77 2.08 -2.58
C GLY A 193 -3.76 2.46 -4.05
N SER A 194 -2.90 1.78 -4.81
CA SER A 194 -2.74 2.05 -6.24
C SER A 194 -3.60 1.15 -7.13
N TYR A 195 -4.21 0.11 -6.56
CA TYR A 195 -4.96 -0.88 -7.32
C TYR A 195 -6.19 -0.25 -7.99
N GLU A 196 -6.97 0.52 -7.23
CA GLU A 196 -8.15 1.23 -7.71
C GLU A 196 -7.79 2.33 -8.72
N THR A 197 -6.65 3.01 -8.52
CA THR A 197 -6.16 3.98 -9.53
C THR A 197 -5.88 3.30 -10.87
N ILE A 198 -5.25 2.12 -10.84
CA ILE A 198 -4.97 1.33 -12.04
C ILE A 198 -6.26 0.81 -12.65
N PHE A 199 -7.18 0.32 -11.83
CA PHE A 199 -8.51 -0.13 -12.23
C PHE A 199 -9.27 0.95 -12.99
N LEU A 200 -9.47 2.12 -12.39
CA LEU A 200 -10.20 3.24 -13.02
C LEU A 200 -9.63 3.58 -14.39
N LYS A 201 -8.29 3.67 -14.49
CA LYS A 201 -7.62 3.95 -15.76
C LYS A 201 -7.84 2.84 -16.79
N ARG A 202 -7.72 1.57 -16.38
CA ARG A 202 -7.91 0.42 -17.29
C ARG A 202 -9.34 0.31 -17.78
N MET A 203 -10.33 0.49 -16.89
CA MET A 203 -11.73 0.42 -17.26
C MET A 203 -12.12 1.53 -18.24
N CYS A 204 -11.67 2.76 -18.03
CA CYS A 204 -11.84 3.84 -19.00
C CYS A 204 -11.22 3.51 -20.36
N GLN A 205 -10.02 2.91 -20.39
CA GLN A 205 -9.35 2.52 -21.63
C GLN A 205 -10.03 1.36 -22.36
N ARG A 206 -10.55 0.38 -21.59
CA ARG A 206 -11.11 -0.87 -22.13
C ARG A 206 -12.58 -0.74 -22.54
N HIS A 207 -13.38 -0.08 -21.73
CA HIS A 207 -14.84 -0.02 -21.90
C HIS A 207 -15.37 1.38 -22.20
N GLY A 208 -14.49 2.37 -22.24
CA GLY A 208 -14.83 3.79 -22.40
C GLY A 208 -15.03 4.48 -21.05
N GLY A 209 -14.66 5.75 -21.00
CA GLY A 209 -14.87 6.62 -19.85
C GLY A 209 -16.24 7.28 -19.86
N PRO A 210 -16.64 7.92 -18.76
CA PRO A 210 -17.84 8.76 -18.75
C PRO A 210 -17.65 9.99 -19.66
N PRO A 211 -18.74 10.66 -20.08
CA PRO A 211 -18.65 11.87 -20.91
C PRO A 211 -17.75 12.92 -20.27
N GLU A 212 -16.91 13.56 -21.11
CA GLU A 212 -16.01 14.62 -20.65
C GLU A 212 -16.81 15.76 -19.98
N GLY A 213 -16.29 16.26 -18.85
CA GLY A 213 -16.96 17.30 -18.07
C GLY A 213 -18.13 16.82 -17.21
N SER A 214 -18.52 15.54 -17.28
CA SER A 214 -19.55 14.98 -16.40
C SER A 214 -19.07 14.89 -14.94
N GLN A 215 -20.01 14.74 -14.01
CA GLN A 215 -19.70 14.54 -12.58
C GLN A 215 -18.90 13.26 -12.36
N ALA A 216 -19.22 12.19 -13.06
CA ALA A 216 -18.50 10.92 -12.99
C ALA A 216 -17.06 11.06 -13.52
N ALA A 217 -16.83 11.77 -14.65
CA ALA A 217 -15.48 12.05 -15.16
C ALA A 217 -14.66 12.83 -14.12
N THR A 218 -15.24 13.89 -13.56
CA THR A 218 -14.60 14.72 -12.54
C THR A 218 -14.27 13.91 -11.29
N ALA A 219 -15.14 12.98 -10.85
CA ALA A 219 -14.92 12.12 -9.71
C ALA A 219 -13.74 11.15 -9.92
N ILE A 220 -13.66 10.56 -11.12
CA ILE A 220 -12.56 9.65 -11.49
C ILE A 220 -11.22 10.42 -11.53
N ASP A 221 -11.18 11.58 -12.18
CA ASP A 221 -9.96 12.38 -12.31
C ASP A 221 -9.43 12.91 -10.97
N ARG A 222 -10.33 13.18 -10.03
CA ARG A 222 -10.03 13.71 -8.69
C ARG A 222 -10.03 12.66 -7.60
N ALA A 223 -10.10 11.38 -7.96
CA ALA A 223 -10.10 10.29 -6.99
C ALA A 223 -8.93 10.41 -6.00
N THR A 224 -9.24 10.33 -4.73
CA THR A 224 -8.26 10.51 -3.65
C THR A 224 -7.71 9.16 -3.19
N ASN A 225 -6.42 8.94 -3.41
CA ASN A 225 -5.71 7.81 -2.82
C ASN A 225 -5.30 8.12 -1.38
N LEU A 226 -6.06 7.61 -0.43
CA LEU A 226 -5.85 7.86 1.00
C LEU A 226 -4.49 7.33 1.48
N LEU A 227 -4.00 6.22 0.93
CA LEU A 227 -2.70 5.67 1.29
C LEU A 227 -1.56 6.65 0.95
N SER A 228 -1.62 7.30 -0.21
CA SER A 228 -0.63 8.31 -0.61
C SER A 228 -0.66 9.52 0.32
N PHE A 229 -1.84 9.94 0.75
CA PHE A 229 -2.02 10.99 1.73
C PHE A 229 -1.42 10.63 3.09
N ILE A 230 -1.65 9.40 3.56
CA ILE A 230 -1.08 8.89 4.81
C ILE A 230 0.45 8.89 4.72
N TYR A 231 1.04 8.35 3.63
CA TYR A 231 2.49 8.34 3.47
C TYR A 231 3.13 9.73 3.50
N ALA A 232 2.42 10.74 3.04
CA ALA A 232 2.93 12.10 3.01
C ALA A 232 2.89 12.80 4.37
N HIS A 233 1.94 12.43 5.25
CA HIS A 233 1.60 13.27 6.41
C HIS A 233 1.53 12.55 7.75
N ILE A 234 1.23 11.24 7.78
CA ILE A 234 0.83 10.53 9.01
C ILE A 234 1.69 9.29 9.24
N TYR A 235 2.15 9.11 10.47
CA TYR A 235 2.88 7.94 10.93
C TYR A 235 2.07 7.28 12.03
N PHE A 236 1.40 6.19 11.68
CA PHE A 236 0.68 5.35 12.63
C PHE A 236 1.66 4.46 13.41
N PRO A 237 1.33 4.04 14.65
CA PRO A 237 2.14 3.12 15.44
C PRO A 237 1.96 1.67 14.97
N THR A 238 2.10 1.45 13.68
CA THR A 238 2.00 0.17 12.98
C THR A 238 3.28 -0.09 12.19
N TYR A 239 3.62 -1.34 11.92
CA TYR A 239 4.82 -1.66 11.16
C TYR A 239 4.65 -1.40 9.66
N SER A 240 3.41 -1.39 9.16
CA SER A 240 3.09 -1.03 7.78
C SER A 240 1.98 0.03 7.71
N ASN A 241 1.70 0.52 6.50
CA ASN A 241 0.50 1.31 6.22
C ASN A 241 -0.59 0.44 5.56
N GLU A 242 -0.61 -0.87 5.82
CA GLU A 242 -1.71 -1.72 5.38
C GLU A 242 -3.02 -1.31 6.08
N LEU A 243 -4.12 -1.29 5.32
CA LEU A 243 -5.42 -0.85 5.85
C LEU A 243 -5.82 -1.62 7.10
N LYS A 244 -5.61 -2.95 7.12
CA LYS A 244 -5.93 -3.82 8.25
C LYS A 244 -5.13 -3.48 9.51
N GLU A 245 -3.85 -3.14 9.39
CA GLU A 245 -3.03 -2.75 10.55
C GLU A 245 -3.49 -1.40 11.12
N ILE A 246 -3.76 -0.42 10.24
CA ILE A 246 -4.22 0.90 10.67
C ILE A 246 -5.64 0.81 11.26
N ALA A 247 -6.55 0.10 10.61
CA ALA A 247 -7.92 -0.09 11.10
C ALA A 247 -7.94 -0.81 12.46
N GLY A 248 -7.12 -1.86 12.61
CA GLY A 248 -6.96 -2.55 13.89
C GLY A 248 -6.46 -1.64 15.01
N TYR A 249 -5.49 -0.75 14.71
CA TYR A 249 -5.04 0.25 15.68
C TYR A 249 -6.12 1.27 16.05
N LEU A 250 -6.95 1.68 15.09
CA LEU A 250 -8.05 2.63 15.30
C LEU A 250 -9.29 1.98 15.95
N GLY A 251 -9.25 0.67 16.27
CA GLY A 251 -10.34 -0.04 16.91
C GLY A 251 -11.45 -0.50 15.97
N SER A 252 -11.22 -0.47 14.66
CA SER A 252 -12.13 -1.05 13.67
C SER A 252 -11.83 -2.54 13.53
N ASN A 253 -12.71 -3.36 14.09
CA ASN A 253 -12.74 -4.80 13.80
C ASN A 253 -13.43 -4.96 12.44
N GLY A 254 -12.66 -5.30 11.40
CA GLY A 254 -13.17 -5.63 10.08
C GLY A 254 -13.88 -6.97 10.05
#